data_794053471de1ce913b104c3df984e189
#
_entry.id   794053471de1ce913b104c3df984e189
#
_cell.length_a   1.000
_cell.length_b   1.000
_cell.length_c   1.000
_cell.angle_alpha   90.00
_cell.angle_beta   90.00
_cell.angle_gamma   90.00
#
_symmetry.space_group_name_H-M   'P 1'
#
loop_
_entity.id
_entity.type
_entity.pdbx_description
1 polymer ?
#
loop_
_entity_poly.entity_id
_entity_poly.type
_entity_poly.pdbx_seq_one_letter_code
_entity_poly.pdbx_strand_id
1 'polypeptide(L)'
;LWLAYVLTAGIGALVAMFEPTTNAALPNLVEPRDLAAANVLMGAAWGTMLAVGGALGGIVAATLGRDAAFLGDALSFAVSALLIVGIRRPFSEERHGDHPSLREAVVETLRYAREDRRVFALLSVKGGFGLAGGVIGLLPLLALTVFDAGDRGTGLLLATRGLGALMGPFLVRRFTSDLRGVFAAIGISFAVYGVSYGAVSLVGTLVAASICVLLAHLGGGAQWTLSTYGLQRIVPDRIRGRVFSFDFGLVTLTMSGSILIGGWVAEELGVRAAIGGLAAVATLWAVVWSAATTSIRRRASFDQREPAVRRSV
;
A
#
# COMPACT_ATOMS: atom_id res chain seq x y z
N LEU A 1 11.83 -23.61 -14.88
CA LEU A 1 11.90 -22.14 -14.83
C LEU A 1 10.64 -21.47 -15.39
N TRP A 2 10.18 -21.83 -16.61
CA TRP A 2 8.97 -21.26 -17.23
C TRP A 2 7.71 -21.44 -16.39
N LEU A 3 7.52 -22.61 -15.75
CA LEU A 3 6.38 -22.87 -14.89
C LEU A 3 6.35 -21.86 -13.70
N ALA A 4 7.50 -21.55 -13.12
CA ALA A 4 7.58 -20.57 -12.03
C ALA A 4 7.12 -19.17 -12.51
N TYR A 5 7.52 -18.74 -13.69
CA TYR A 5 7.06 -17.46 -14.26
C TYR A 5 5.55 -17.44 -14.53
N VAL A 6 5.01 -18.51 -15.09
CA VAL A 6 3.57 -18.64 -15.37
C VAL A 6 2.77 -18.61 -14.06
N LEU A 7 3.19 -19.39 -13.06
CA LEU A 7 2.52 -19.41 -11.76
C LEU A 7 2.61 -18.05 -11.04
N THR A 8 3.78 -17.40 -11.05
CA THR A 8 3.94 -16.06 -10.47
C THR A 8 3.07 -15.03 -11.16
N ALA A 9 3.01 -15.06 -12.50
CA ALA A 9 2.12 -14.19 -13.26
C ALA A 9 0.63 -14.46 -12.94
N GLY A 10 0.25 -15.73 -12.79
CA GLY A 10 -1.09 -16.14 -12.38
C GLY A 10 -1.46 -15.61 -10.99
N ILE A 11 -0.57 -15.77 -10.01
CA ILE A 11 -0.76 -15.22 -8.65
C ILE A 11 -0.89 -13.70 -8.73
N GLY A 12 -0.02 -13.02 -9.47
CA GLY A 12 -0.09 -11.58 -9.65
C GLY A 12 -1.42 -11.10 -10.24
N ALA A 13 -1.96 -11.83 -11.24
CA ALA A 13 -3.26 -11.54 -11.82
C ALA A 13 -4.41 -11.71 -10.80
N LEU A 14 -4.38 -12.77 -10.00
CA LEU A 14 -5.38 -13.01 -8.95
C LEU A 14 -5.31 -11.92 -7.87
N VAL A 15 -4.12 -11.52 -7.43
CA VAL A 15 -3.92 -10.42 -6.47
C VAL A 15 -4.45 -9.10 -7.04
N ALA A 16 -4.20 -8.82 -8.33
CA ALA A 16 -4.69 -7.63 -8.99
C ALA A 16 -6.24 -7.56 -9.08
N MET A 17 -6.92 -8.69 -9.03
CA MET A 17 -8.39 -8.77 -8.93
C MET A 17 -8.86 -8.69 -7.47
N PHE A 18 -8.18 -9.37 -6.56
CA PHE A 18 -8.59 -9.52 -5.17
C PHE A 18 -8.43 -8.21 -4.36
N GLU A 19 -7.27 -7.56 -4.43
CA GLU A 19 -6.96 -6.38 -3.62
C GLU A 19 -7.91 -5.20 -3.85
N PRO A 20 -8.19 -4.75 -5.10
CA PRO A 20 -9.15 -3.69 -5.33
C PRO A 20 -10.57 -4.06 -4.91
N THR A 21 -10.95 -5.32 -5.14
CA THR A 21 -12.29 -5.82 -4.78
C THR A 21 -12.50 -5.80 -3.28
N THR A 22 -11.53 -6.28 -2.51
CA THR A 22 -11.57 -6.27 -1.04
C THR A 22 -11.68 -4.83 -0.49
N ASN A 23 -10.85 -3.92 -1.00
CA ASN A 23 -10.87 -2.51 -0.58
C ASN A 23 -12.19 -1.82 -0.94
N ALA A 24 -12.81 -2.18 -2.07
CA ALA A 24 -14.10 -1.63 -2.48
C ALA A 24 -15.28 -2.20 -1.68
N ALA A 25 -15.20 -3.48 -1.29
CA ALA A 25 -16.25 -4.18 -0.54
C ALA A 25 -16.30 -3.80 0.94
N LEU A 26 -15.16 -3.46 1.54
CA LEU A 26 -15.03 -3.25 2.99
C LEU A 26 -16.08 -2.28 3.57
N PRO A 27 -16.39 -1.11 2.96
CA PRO A 27 -17.43 -0.21 3.48
C PRO A 27 -18.84 -0.80 3.50
N ASN A 28 -19.12 -1.82 2.68
CA ASN A 28 -20.42 -2.50 2.65
C ASN A 28 -20.53 -3.64 3.68
N LEU A 29 -19.39 -4.10 4.20
CA LEU A 29 -19.30 -5.20 5.15
C LEU A 29 -19.34 -4.74 6.61
N VAL A 30 -18.95 -3.49 6.89
CA VAL A 30 -18.87 -2.93 8.25
C VAL A 30 -19.78 -1.71 8.40
N GLU A 31 -20.10 -1.35 9.64
CA GLU A 31 -20.81 -0.10 9.89
C GLU A 31 -19.89 1.11 9.68
N PRO A 32 -20.44 2.28 9.25
CA PRO A 32 -19.62 3.47 8.97
C PRO A 32 -18.72 3.89 10.14
N ARG A 33 -19.17 3.68 11.39
CA ARG A 33 -18.38 3.97 12.59
C ARG A 33 -17.19 3.03 12.77
N ASP A 34 -17.24 1.82 12.23
CA ASP A 34 -16.25 0.78 12.38
C ASP A 34 -15.24 0.74 11.21
N LEU A 35 -15.49 1.51 10.13
CA LEU A 35 -14.66 1.50 8.92
C LEU A 35 -13.19 1.85 9.20
N ALA A 36 -12.93 2.82 10.09
CA ALA A 36 -11.56 3.16 10.47
C ALA A 36 -10.87 2.00 11.20
N ALA A 37 -11.56 1.32 12.12
CA ALA A 37 -11.03 0.15 12.82
C ALA A 37 -10.80 -1.02 11.88
N ALA A 38 -11.70 -1.26 10.93
CA ALA A 38 -11.55 -2.29 9.91
C ALA A 38 -10.30 -2.07 9.04
N ASN A 39 -10.05 -0.82 8.61
CA ASN A 39 -8.83 -0.47 7.86
C ASN A 39 -7.56 -0.68 8.70
N VAL A 40 -7.58 -0.35 9.99
CA VAL A 40 -6.46 -0.61 10.90
C VAL A 40 -6.20 -2.11 11.01
N LEU A 41 -7.24 -2.94 11.15
CA LEU A 41 -7.12 -4.40 11.20
C LEU A 41 -6.57 -4.98 9.89
N MET A 42 -7.03 -4.50 8.74
CA MET A 42 -6.50 -4.92 7.43
C MET A 42 -5.01 -4.58 7.30
N GLY A 43 -4.61 -3.36 7.65
CA GLY A 43 -3.21 -2.95 7.64
C GLY A 43 -2.36 -3.74 8.65
N ALA A 44 -2.90 -4.02 9.84
CA ALA A 44 -2.25 -4.83 10.86
C ALA A 44 -2.08 -6.29 10.41
N ALA A 45 -3.10 -6.89 9.79
CA ALA A 45 -3.01 -8.24 9.24
C ALA A 45 -1.89 -8.32 8.17
N TRP A 46 -1.82 -7.34 7.27
CA TRP A 46 -0.78 -7.26 6.26
C TRP A 46 0.62 -7.09 6.86
N GLY A 47 0.77 -6.21 7.86
CA GLY A 47 2.03 -6.01 8.58
C GLY A 47 2.46 -7.28 9.35
N THR A 48 1.51 -7.99 9.98
CA THR A 48 1.76 -9.27 10.66
C THR A 48 2.21 -10.34 9.66
N MET A 49 1.55 -10.43 8.52
CA MET A 49 1.95 -11.36 7.44
C MET A 49 3.39 -11.11 7.00
N LEU A 50 3.80 -9.86 6.83
CA LEU A 50 5.18 -9.54 6.48
C LEU A 50 6.18 -9.87 7.60
N ALA A 51 5.84 -9.57 8.86
CA ALA A 51 6.75 -9.76 9.99
C ALA A 51 6.90 -11.23 10.38
N VAL A 52 5.81 -11.98 10.38
CA VAL A 52 5.73 -13.35 10.90
C VAL A 52 5.72 -14.38 9.78
N GLY A 53 5.03 -14.11 8.67
CA GLY A 53 4.86 -15.06 7.57
C GLY A 53 6.18 -15.51 6.95
N GLY A 54 7.09 -14.57 6.72
CA GLY A 54 8.44 -14.89 6.21
C GLY A 54 9.24 -15.80 7.16
N ALA A 55 9.17 -15.55 8.45
CA ALA A 55 9.84 -16.36 9.47
C ALA A 55 9.22 -17.77 9.57
N LEU A 56 7.89 -17.86 9.64
CA LEU A 56 7.20 -19.14 9.68
C LEU A 56 7.42 -19.95 8.41
N GLY A 57 7.31 -19.32 7.24
CA GLY A 57 7.57 -20.00 5.96
C GLY A 57 9.00 -20.52 5.87
N GLY A 58 9.99 -19.74 6.34
CA GLY A 58 11.38 -20.16 6.40
C GLY A 58 11.61 -21.34 7.35
N ILE A 59 11.00 -21.35 8.54
CA ILE A 59 11.09 -22.44 9.51
C ILE A 59 10.47 -23.73 8.93
N VAL A 60 9.25 -23.63 8.37
CA VAL A 60 8.57 -24.78 7.76
C VAL A 60 9.39 -25.36 6.61
N ALA A 61 9.91 -24.49 5.72
CA ALA A 61 10.73 -24.93 4.60
C ALA A 61 12.04 -25.59 5.05
N ALA A 62 12.65 -25.11 6.14
CA ALA A 62 13.89 -25.68 6.70
C ALA A 62 13.68 -27.00 7.45
N THR A 63 12.53 -27.17 8.13
CA THR A 63 12.28 -28.34 9.00
C THR A 63 11.46 -29.44 8.31
N LEU A 64 10.46 -29.07 7.52
CA LEU A 64 9.52 -29.98 6.85
C LEU A 64 9.69 -30.03 5.34
N GLY A 65 10.56 -29.20 4.79
CA GLY A 65 10.81 -29.09 3.36
C GLY A 65 9.93 -28.07 2.64
N ARG A 66 10.33 -27.72 1.43
CA ARG A 66 9.65 -26.71 0.60
C ARG A 66 8.24 -27.12 0.18
N ASP A 67 8.04 -28.41 -0.11
CA ASP A 67 6.73 -28.95 -0.51
C ASP A 67 5.69 -28.78 0.61
N ALA A 68 6.10 -29.01 1.87
CA ALA A 68 5.25 -28.78 3.03
C ALA A 68 4.89 -27.28 3.19
N ALA A 69 5.83 -26.37 2.92
CA ALA A 69 5.56 -24.94 2.96
C ALA A 69 4.55 -24.53 1.88
N PHE A 70 4.70 -24.99 0.64
CA PHE A 70 3.73 -24.72 -0.44
C PHE A 70 2.35 -25.33 -0.16
N LEU A 71 2.30 -26.55 0.37
CA LEU A 71 1.04 -27.19 0.72
C LEU A 71 0.32 -26.45 1.87
N GLY A 72 1.06 -26.03 2.89
CA GLY A 72 0.54 -25.23 3.98
C GLY A 72 -0.03 -23.88 3.50
N ASP A 73 0.68 -23.21 2.61
CA ASP A 73 0.22 -21.96 1.99
C ASP A 73 -1.07 -22.19 1.17
N ALA A 74 -1.10 -23.21 0.30
CA ALA A 74 -2.28 -23.57 -0.48
C ALA A 74 -3.51 -23.90 0.42
N LEU A 75 -3.31 -24.62 1.52
CA LEU A 75 -4.36 -24.89 2.50
C LEU A 75 -4.86 -23.61 3.17
N SER A 76 -3.98 -22.67 3.48
CA SER A 76 -4.37 -21.36 4.06
C SER A 76 -5.27 -20.57 3.10
N PHE A 77 -4.97 -20.58 1.81
CA PHE A 77 -5.85 -19.99 0.78
C PHE A 77 -7.21 -20.68 0.68
N ALA A 78 -7.23 -22.02 0.76
CA ALA A 78 -8.49 -22.77 0.75
C ALA A 78 -9.36 -22.42 1.98
N VAL A 79 -8.77 -22.34 3.16
CA VAL A 79 -9.47 -21.89 4.38
C VAL A 79 -9.99 -20.45 4.23
N SER A 80 -9.17 -19.55 3.71
CA SER A 80 -9.58 -18.17 3.43
C SER A 80 -10.77 -18.11 2.47
N ALA A 81 -10.74 -18.88 1.39
CA ALA A 81 -11.84 -18.96 0.42
C ALA A 81 -13.14 -19.44 1.08
N LEU A 82 -13.09 -20.49 1.92
CA LEU A 82 -14.25 -20.99 2.66
C LEU A 82 -14.82 -19.94 3.61
N LEU A 83 -13.97 -19.18 4.31
CA LEU A 83 -14.40 -18.10 5.19
C LEU A 83 -15.09 -16.98 4.40
N ILE A 84 -14.56 -16.61 3.23
CA ILE A 84 -15.16 -15.58 2.36
C ILE A 84 -16.52 -16.03 1.83
N VAL A 85 -16.67 -17.27 1.40
CA VAL A 85 -17.95 -17.85 0.96
C VAL A 85 -18.99 -17.81 2.10
N GLY A 86 -18.55 -17.89 3.36
CA GLY A 86 -19.41 -17.76 4.53
C GLY A 86 -19.96 -16.36 4.80
N ILE A 87 -19.46 -15.32 4.14
CA ILE A 87 -19.94 -13.95 4.30
C ILE A 87 -21.31 -13.79 3.61
N ARG A 88 -22.33 -13.46 4.40
CA ARG A 88 -23.72 -13.33 3.90
C ARG A 88 -24.13 -11.90 3.57
N ARG A 89 -23.29 -10.90 3.85
CA ARG A 89 -23.57 -9.50 3.52
C ARG A 89 -23.21 -9.24 2.05
N PRO A 90 -23.97 -8.38 1.35
CA PRO A 90 -23.65 -8.02 -0.03
C PRO A 90 -22.33 -7.22 -0.06
N PHE A 91 -21.46 -7.57 -1.03
CA PHE A 91 -20.17 -6.91 -1.22
C PHE A 91 -20.29 -5.56 -1.95
N SER A 92 -21.41 -5.31 -2.62
CA SER A 92 -21.70 -4.08 -3.35
C SER A 92 -23.18 -3.79 -3.32
N GLU A 93 -23.57 -2.53 -3.54
CA GLU A 93 -24.95 -2.15 -3.82
C GLU A 93 -25.41 -2.78 -5.15
N GLU A 94 -26.72 -3.03 -5.27
CA GLU A 94 -27.29 -3.56 -6.51
C GLU A 94 -27.03 -2.61 -7.68
N ARG A 95 -26.52 -3.16 -8.77
CA ARG A 95 -26.20 -2.41 -9.99
C ARG A 95 -27.18 -2.81 -11.10
N HIS A 96 -27.85 -1.82 -11.61
CA HIS A 96 -28.68 -1.95 -12.80
C HIS A 96 -27.96 -1.27 -13.97
N GLY A 97 -27.61 -2.03 -15.02
CA GLY A 97 -26.98 -1.51 -16.23
C GLY A 97 -25.79 -2.32 -16.74
N ASP A 98 -25.32 -1.99 -17.95
CA ASP A 98 -24.22 -2.64 -18.61
C ASP A 98 -22.86 -2.35 -17.93
N HIS A 99 -21.98 -3.34 -17.97
CA HIS A 99 -20.61 -3.19 -17.51
C HIS A 99 -19.81 -2.38 -18.55
N PRO A 100 -19.21 -1.23 -18.15
CA PRO A 100 -18.42 -0.45 -19.08
C PRO A 100 -17.17 -1.24 -19.51
N SER A 101 -16.70 -0.97 -20.71
CA SER A 101 -15.40 -1.47 -21.19
C SER A 101 -14.26 -0.97 -20.29
N LEU A 102 -13.11 -1.66 -20.34
CA LEU A 102 -11.92 -1.25 -19.56
C LEU A 102 -11.52 0.21 -19.84
N ARG A 103 -11.56 0.63 -21.10
CA ARG A 103 -11.24 2.01 -21.50
C ARG A 103 -12.21 3.01 -20.89
N GLU A 104 -13.50 2.73 -20.96
CA GLU A 104 -14.54 3.58 -20.37
C GLU A 104 -14.38 3.69 -18.84
N ALA A 105 -14.10 2.56 -18.17
CA ALA A 105 -13.86 2.52 -16.74
C ALA A 105 -12.65 3.38 -16.32
N VAL A 106 -11.53 3.31 -17.07
CA VAL A 106 -10.34 4.14 -16.82
C VAL A 106 -10.65 5.62 -17.07
N VAL A 107 -11.30 5.95 -18.20
CA VAL A 107 -11.66 7.35 -18.53
C VAL A 107 -12.61 7.94 -17.49
N GLU A 108 -13.63 7.18 -17.06
CA GLU A 108 -14.56 7.61 -16.02
C GLU A 108 -13.84 7.86 -14.69
N THR A 109 -12.94 6.96 -14.29
CA THR A 109 -12.15 7.12 -13.05
C THR A 109 -11.26 8.37 -13.10
N LEU A 110 -10.57 8.59 -14.23
CA LEU A 110 -9.72 9.78 -14.42
C LEU A 110 -10.55 11.07 -14.43
N ARG A 111 -11.72 11.06 -15.06
CA ARG A 111 -12.63 12.20 -15.07
C ARG A 111 -13.10 12.50 -13.64
N TYR A 112 -13.57 11.50 -12.94
CA TYR A 112 -14.02 11.63 -11.55
C TYR A 112 -12.91 12.16 -10.63
N ALA A 113 -11.69 11.64 -10.76
CA ALA A 113 -10.55 12.09 -9.97
C ALA A 113 -10.16 13.55 -10.31
N ARG A 114 -10.32 14.00 -11.57
CA ARG A 114 -10.07 15.41 -11.96
C ARG A 114 -11.14 16.36 -11.44
N GLU A 115 -12.37 15.93 -11.36
CA GLU A 115 -13.50 16.71 -10.84
C GLU A 115 -13.44 16.85 -9.31
N ASP A 116 -13.02 15.80 -8.58
CA ASP A 116 -12.82 15.85 -7.13
C ASP A 116 -11.33 15.83 -6.76
N ARG A 117 -10.80 17.02 -6.47
CA ARG A 117 -9.38 17.20 -6.07
C ARG A 117 -8.98 16.34 -4.84
N ARG A 118 -9.93 15.97 -3.99
CA ARG A 118 -9.68 15.11 -2.82
C ARG A 118 -9.35 13.69 -3.28
N VAL A 119 -10.14 13.17 -4.24
CA VAL A 119 -9.92 11.84 -4.82
C VAL A 119 -8.59 11.80 -5.56
N PHE A 120 -8.29 12.82 -6.38
CA PHE A 120 -7.01 12.91 -7.07
C PHE A 120 -5.83 12.90 -6.09
N ALA A 121 -5.90 13.69 -5.02
CA ALA A 121 -4.85 13.75 -4.01
C ALA A 121 -4.69 12.41 -3.28
N LEU A 122 -5.77 11.70 -2.95
CA LEU A 122 -5.70 10.38 -2.30
C LEU A 122 -5.15 9.30 -3.22
N LEU A 123 -5.53 9.27 -4.50
CA LEU A 123 -4.95 8.36 -5.50
C LEU A 123 -3.45 8.60 -5.69
N SER A 124 -3.03 9.87 -5.70
CA SER A 124 -1.62 10.22 -5.85
C SER A 124 -0.74 9.77 -4.67
N VAL A 125 -1.32 9.42 -3.52
CA VAL A 125 -0.59 8.89 -2.35
C VAL A 125 0.13 7.59 -2.72
N LYS A 126 -0.59 6.65 -3.30
CA LYS A 126 0.01 5.35 -3.67
C LYS A 126 0.94 5.46 -4.87
N GLY A 127 0.65 6.36 -5.82
CA GLY A 127 1.58 6.69 -6.88
C GLY A 127 2.93 7.20 -6.35
N GLY A 128 2.88 8.14 -5.41
CA GLY A 128 4.08 8.68 -4.75
C GLY A 128 4.83 7.62 -3.90
N PHE A 129 4.09 6.77 -3.20
CA PHE A 129 4.68 5.63 -2.50
C PHE A 129 5.40 4.68 -3.46
N GLY A 130 4.77 4.36 -4.59
CA GLY A 130 5.36 3.48 -5.60
C GLY A 130 6.62 4.06 -6.24
N LEU A 131 6.67 5.37 -6.51
CA LEU A 131 7.86 6.03 -7.06
C LEU A 131 9.12 5.87 -6.21
N ALA A 132 8.96 5.80 -4.89
CA ALA A 132 10.06 5.55 -3.95
C ALA A 132 10.15 4.09 -3.49
N GLY A 133 9.15 3.26 -3.83
CA GLY A 133 8.99 1.89 -3.34
C GLY A 133 10.07 0.92 -3.77
N GLY A 134 10.87 1.26 -4.80
CA GLY A 134 12.04 0.48 -5.23
C GLY A 134 13.07 0.24 -4.14
N VAL A 135 13.12 1.11 -3.14
CA VAL A 135 14.00 0.94 -1.97
C VAL A 135 13.78 -0.40 -1.25
N ILE A 136 12.56 -0.93 -1.29
CA ILE A 136 12.22 -2.21 -0.64
C ILE A 136 12.97 -3.36 -1.31
N GLY A 137 13.09 -3.34 -2.63
CA GLY A 137 13.87 -4.33 -3.39
C GLY A 137 15.38 -4.27 -3.13
N LEU A 138 15.89 -3.15 -2.62
CA LEU A 138 17.29 -2.96 -2.31
C LEU A 138 17.68 -3.40 -0.88
N LEU A 139 16.72 -3.68 0.01
CA LEU A 139 17.01 -4.08 1.39
C LEU A 139 17.85 -5.37 1.49
N PRO A 140 17.56 -6.45 0.71
CA PRO A 140 18.41 -7.63 0.69
C PRO A 140 19.83 -7.32 0.23
N LEU A 141 19.96 -6.53 -0.84
CA LEU A 141 21.25 -6.15 -1.38
C LEU A 141 22.06 -5.29 -0.37
N LEU A 142 21.39 -4.39 0.35
CA LEU A 142 22.00 -3.60 1.43
C LEU A 142 22.52 -4.50 2.56
N ALA A 143 21.74 -5.51 2.98
CA ALA A 143 22.16 -6.46 4.01
C ALA A 143 23.39 -7.28 3.58
N LEU A 144 23.41 -7.73 2.32
CA LEU A 144 24.46 -8.58 1.77
C LEU A 144 25.74 -7.81 1.49
N THR A 145 25.66 -6.65 0.80
CA THR A 145 26.85 -5.99 0.23
C THR A 145 27.40 -4.86 1.10
N VAL A 146 26.58 -4.26 1.96
CA VAL A 146 26.98 -3.10 2.77
C VAL A 146 27.23 -3.46 4.22
N PHE A 147 26.40 -4.34 4.79
CA PHE A 147 26.54 -4.76 6.18
C PHE A 147 27.17 -6.13 6.36
N ASP A 148 27.44 -6.85 5.27
CA ASP A 148 27.97 -8.23 5.28
C ASP A 148 27.23 -9.16 6.26
N ALA A 149 25.90 -9.00 6.31
CA ALA A 149 25.05 -9.64 7.30
C ALA A 149 24.24 -10.84 6.74
N GLY A 150 24.41 -11.15 5.46
CA GLY A 150 23.79 -12.29 4.80
C GLY A 150 22.27 -12.34 4.92
N ASP A 151 21.72 -13.55 4.89
CA ASP A 151 20.26 -13.79 4.98
C ASP A 151 19.68 -13.35 6.33
N ARG A 152 20.47 -13.41 7.41
CA ARG A 152 20.01 -12.93 8.74
C ARG A 152 19.78 -11.43 8.74
N GLY A 153 20.67 -10.67 8.11
CA GLY A 153 20.51 -9.21 7.94
C GLY A 153 19.30 -8.87 7.09
N THR A 154 19.11 -9.59 5.98
CA THR A 154 17.91 -9.46 5.12
C THR A 154 16.65 -9.73 5.92
N GLY A 155 16.61 -10.84 6.67
CA GLY A 155 15.47 -11.19 7.52
C GLY A 155 15.15 -10.13 8.57
N LEU A 156 16.18 -9.54 9.21
CA LEU A 156 16.00 -8.47 10.19
C LEU A 156 15.41 -7.20 9.56
N LEU A 157 15.92 -6.77 8.40
CA LEU A 157 15.38 -5.59 7.70
C LEU A 157 13.93 -5.79 7.24
N LEU A 158 13.59 -6.98 6.74
CA LEU A 158 12.23 -7.31 6.33
C LEU A 158 11.28 -7.47 7.53
N ALA A 159 11.75 -8.03 8.65
CA ALA A 159 10.96 -8.12 9.87
C ALA A 159 10.65 -6.73 10.45
N THR A 160 11.63 -5.84 10.53
CA THR A 160 11.43 -4.46 11.00
C THR A 160 10.52 -3.66 10.06
N ARG A 161 10.61 -3.91 8.75
CA ARG A 161 9.64 -3.41 7.77
C ARG A 161 8.21 -3.85 8.10
N GLY A 162 8.02 -5.15 8.36
CA GLY A 162 6.71 -5.71 8.73
C GLY A 162 6.17 -5.12 10.03
N LEU A 163 7.03 -4.99 11.06
CA LEU A 163 6.66 -4.37 12.33
C LEU A 163 6.23 -2.90 12.16
N GLY A 164 6.96 -2.12 11.37
CA GLY A 164 6.59 -0.74 11.07
C GLY A 164 5.23 -0.66 10.36
N ALA A 165 5.02 -1.50 9.35
CA ALA A 165 3.75 -1.58 8.63
C ALA A 165 2.57 -2.02 9.51
N LEU A 166 2.81 -2.92 10.47
CA LEU A 166 1.84 -3.34 11.48
C LEU A 166 1.45 -2.18 12.41
N MET A 167 2.43 -1.45 12.93
CA MET A 167 2.21 -0.42 13.95
C MET A 167 1.66 0.89 13.37
N GLY A 168 2.02 1.23 12.13
CA GLY A 168 1.64 2.48 11.46
C GLY A 168 0.14 2.78 11.49
N PRO A 169 -0.74 1.86 11.07
CA PRO A 169 -2.18 2.03 11.07
C PRO A 169 -2.77 2.37 12.46
N PHE A 170 -2.26 1.75 13.53
CA PHE A 170 -2.72 2.03 14.90
C PHE A 170 -2.40 3.47 15.33
N LEU A 171 -1.21 3.95 14.99
CA LEU A 171 -0.78 5.31 15.36
C LEU A 171 -1.64 6.39 14.72
N VAL A 172 -2.17 6.14 13.52
CA VAL A 172 -2.93 7.13 12.76
C VAL A 172 -4.43 7.03 12.93
N ARG A 173 -4.94 6.02 13.64
CA ARG A 173 -6.38 5.85 13.90
C ARG A 173 -7.03 7.12 14.46
N ARG A 174 -6.34 7.86 15.34
CA ARG A 174 -6.83 9.11 15.94
C ARG A 174 -7.07 10.25 14.93
N PHE A 175 -6.50 10.17 13.73
CA PHE A 175 -6.62 11.18 12.67
C PHE A 175 -7.72 10.88 11.66
N THR A 176 -8.52 9.83 11.86
CA THR A 176 -9.58 9.42 10.94
C THR A 176 -10.92 10.12 11.20
N SER A 177 -11.02 10.97 12.21
CA SER A 177 -12.25 11.68 12.58
C SER A 177 -12.71 12.66 11.49
N ASP A 178 -11.78 13.33 10.84
CA ASP A 178 -12.06 14.27 9.77
C ASP A 178 -11.06 14.13 8.61
N LEU A 179 -11.43 14.67 7.46
CA LEU A 179 -10.59 14.60 6.26
C LEU A 179 -9.33 15.46 6.39
N ARG A 180 -9.37 16.52 7.19
CA ARG A 180 -8.20 17.38 7.46
C ARG A 180 -7.12 16.61 8.20
N GLY A 181 -7.50 15.87 9.24
CA GLY A 181 -6.62 14.98 9.99
C GLY A 181 -6.00 13.90 9.10
N VAL A 182 -6.80 13.26 8.24
CA VAL A 182 -6.33 12.26 7.27
C VAL A 182 -5.24 12.83 6.37
N PHE A 183 -5.47 13.98 5.74
CA PHE A 183 -4.49 14.61 4.84
C PHE A 183 -3.24 15.09 5.58
N ALA A 184 -3.37 15.62 6.79
CA ALA A 184 -2.22 16.03 7.60
C ALA A 184 -1.34 14.84 7.98
N ALA A 185 -1.96 13.75 8.44
CA ALA A 185 -1.27 12.55 8.82
C ALA A 185 -0.59 11.85 7.62
N ILE A 186 -1.20 11.85 6.43
CA ILE A 186 -0.57 11.34 5.20
C ILE A 186 0.70 12.14 4.88
N GLY A 187 0.65 13.49 4.93
CA GLY A 187 1.82 14.33 4.67
C GLY A 187 2.98 14.05 5.63
N ILE A 188 2.68 13.93 6.93
CA ILE A 188 3.67 13.56 7.95
C ILE A 188 4.24 12.16 7.68
N SER A 189 3.37 11.21 7.34
CA SER A 189 3.76 9.82 7.07
C SER A 189 4.72 9.71 5.88
N PHE A 190 4.50 10.49 4.81
CA PHE A 190 5.43 10.58 3.69
C PHE A 190 6.78 11.16 4.11
N ALA A 191 6.79 12.23 4.91
CA ALA A 191 8.04 12.83 5.40
C ALA A 191 8.83 11.82 6.26
N VAL A 192 8.15 11.11 7.16
CA VAL A 192 8.76 10.05 7.98
C VAL A 192 9.35 8.96 7.09
N TYR A 193 8.60 8.51 6.07
CA TYR A 193 9.07 7.49 5.12
C TYR A 193 10.35 7.94 4.40
N GLY A 194 10.33 9.10 3.77
CA GLY A 194 11.45 9.61 2.99
C GLY A 194 12.69 9.90 3.85
N VAL A 195 12.53 10.62 4.97
CA VAL A 195 13.65 10.96 5.87
C VAL A 195 14.28 9.72 6.48
N SER A 196 13.46 8.75 6.90
CA SER A 196 13.97 7.50 7.49
C SER A 196 14.76 6.66 6.49
N TYR A 197 14.30 6.55 5.23
CA TYR A 197 15.10 5.90 4.19
C TYR A 197 16.34 6.70 3.78
N GLY A 198 16.28 8.03 3.85
CA GLY A 198 17.48 8.87 3.74
C GLY A 198 18.51 8.52 4.81
N ALA A 199 18.07 8.34 6.05
CA ALA A 199 18.93 7.90 7.14
C ALA A 199 19.51 6.47 6.90
N VAL A 200 18.71 5.53 6.34
CA VAL A 200 19.21 4.18 5.97
C VAL A 200 20.42 4.27 5.05
N SER A 201 20.44 5.21 4.10
CA SER A 201 21.59 5.37 3.18
C SER A 201 22.86 5.85 3.85
N LEU A 202 22.78 6.43 5.06
CA LEU A 202 23.90 7.08 5.77
C LEU A 202 24.42 6.28 6.97
N VAL A 203 23.57 5.46 7.61
CA VAL A 203 23.97 4.75 8.83
C VAL A 203 24.99 3.64 8.57
N GLY A 204 25.89 3.43 9.56
CA GLY A 204 27.00 2.49 9.45
C GLY A 204 26.70 1.09 10.00
N THR A 205 25.57 0.86 10.66
CA THR A 205 25.27 -0.43 11.29
C THR A 205 23.91 -0.98 10.86
N LEU A 206 23.82 -2.30 10.79
CA LEU A 206 22.57 -3.01 10.48
C LEU A 206 21.45 -2.67 11.48
N VAL A 207 21.78 -2.54 12.76
CA VAL A 207 20.81 -2.21 13.83
C VAL A 207 20.22 -0.81 13.59
N ALA A 208 21.06 0.19 13.32
CA ALA A 208 20.58 1.53 13.00
C ALA A 208 19.73 1.55 11.73
N ALA A 209 20.14 0.82 10.68
CA ALA A 209 19.36 0.66 9.45
C ALA A 209 18.00 0.01 9.72
N SER A 210 17.95 -1.03 10.56
CA SER A 210 16.72 -1.72 10.95
C SER A 210 15.73 -0.79 11.68
N ILE A 211 16.24 0.05 12.59
CA ILE A 211 15.42 1.08 13.27
C ILE A 211 14.88 2.08 12.25
N CYS A 212 15.71 2.57 11.33
CA CYS A 212 15.28 3.49 10.28
C CYS A 212 14.23 2.85 9.36
N VAL A 213 14.39 1.58 8.99
CA VAL A 213 13.41 0.83 8.18
C VAL A 213 12.08 0.69 8.92
N LEU A 214 12.11 0.40 10.23
CA LEU A 214 10.91 0.36 11.07
C LEU A 214 10.19 1.71 11.04
N LEU A 215 10.90 2.81 11.28
CA LEU A 215 10.34 4.17 11.26
C LEU A 215 9.77 4.53 9.87
N ALA A 216 10.49 4.19 8.80
CA ALA A 216 10.01 4.39 7.43
C ALA A 216 8.66 3.69 7.22
N HIS A 217 8.54 2.45 7.66
CA HIS A 217 7.32 1.67 7.46
C HIS A 217 6.20 1.97 8.47
N LEU A 218 6.49 2.61 9.60
CA LEU A 218 5.45 3.30 10.38
C LEU A 218 4.73 4.35 9.51
N GLY A 219 5.48 5.18 8.80
CA GLY A 219 4.92 6.13 7.83
C GLY A 219 4.27 5.41 6.63
N GLY A 220 4.93 4.41 6.06
CA GLY A 220 4.42 3.64 4.92
C GLY A 220 3.07 2.99 5.18
N GLY A 221 2.92 2.26 6.29
CA GLY A 221 1.67 1.62 6.69
C GLY A 221 0.57 2.64 7.02
N ALA A 222 0.95 3.74 7.69
CA ALA A 222 0.03 4.82 8.03
C ALA A 222 -0.59 5.48 6.79
N GLN A 223 0.24 5.93 5.84
CA GLN A 223 -0.25 6.59 4.62
C GLN A 223 -1.07 5.66 3.72
N TRP A 224 -0.69 4.38 3.64
CA TRP A 224 -1.44 3.38 2.89
C TRP A 224 -2.86 3.23 3.46
N THR A 225 -2.97 2.99 4.77
CA THR A 225 -4.25 2.84 5.47
C THR A 225 -5.12 4.09 5.36
N LEU A 226 -4.53 5.27 5.57
CA LEU A 226 -5.27 6.53 5.51
C LEU A 226 -5.76 6.88 4.10
N SER A 227 -4.97 6.63 3.05
CA SER A 227 -5.40 6.87 1.68
C SER A 227 -6.54 5.94 1.28
N THR A 228 -6.45 4.65 1.62
CA THR A 228 -7.52 3.68 1.40
C THR A 228 -8.80 4.07 2.14
N TYR A 229 -8.70 4.38 3.43
CA TYR A 229 -9.83 4.86 4.23
C TYR A 229 -10.46 6.13 3.67
N GLY A 230 -9.65 7.11 3.27
CA GLY A 230 -10.13 8.35 2.66
C GLY A 230 -10.91 8.11 1.37
N LEU A 231 -10.41 7.26 0.47
CA LEU A 231 -11.12 6.87 -0.75
C LEU A 231 -12.44 6.14 -0.43
N GLN A 232 -12.44 5.21 0.53
CA GLN A 232 -13.64 4.49 0.95
C GLN A 232 -14.73 5.41 1.49
N ARG A 233 -14.36 6.53 2.12
CA ARG A 233 -15.30 7.52 2.67
C ARG A 233 -15.87 8.48 1.63
N ILE A 234 -15.13 8.75 0.56
CA ILE A 234 -15.50 9.79 -0.42
C ILE A 234 -16.10 9.17 -1.67
N VAL A 235 -15.57 8.03 -2.14
CA VAL A 235 -15.96 7.45 -3.43
C VAL A 235 -17.26 6.66 -3.30
N PRO A 236 -18.29 6.99 -4.10
CA PRO A 236 -19.56 6.26 -4.09
C PRO A 236 -19.36 4.81 -4.57
N ASP A 237 -20.21 3.91 -4.05
CA ASP A 237 -20.10 2.46 -4.28
C ASP A 237 -20.07 2.11 -5.77
N ARG A 238 -20.89 2.77 -6.60
CA ARG A 238 -21.04 2.49 -8.04
C ARG A 238 -19.72 2.56 -8.83
N ILE A 239 -18.72 3.36 -8.38
CA ILE A 239 -17.42 3.51 -9.05
C ILE A 239 -16.24 3.08 -8.17
N ARG A 240 -16.47 2.73 -6.91
CA ARG A 240 -15.44 2.43 -5.92
C ARG A 240 -14.49 1.33 -6.38
N GLY A 241 -15.01 0.24 -6.93
CA GLY A 241 -14.18 -0.84 -7.48
C GLY A 241 -13.22 -0.36 -8.56
N ARG A 242 -13.67 0.52 -9.47
CA ARG A 242 -12.82 1.06 -10.56
C ARG A 242 -11.75 2.00 -10.02
N VAL A 243 -12.09 2.83 -9.03
CA VAL A 243 -11.14 3.73 -8.36
C VAL A 243 -10.06 2.92 -7.66
N PHE A 244 -10.40 1.84 -6.94
CA PHE A 244 -9.41 0.98 -6.30
C PHE A 244 -8.59 0.15 -7.29
N SER A 245 -9.17 -0.28 -8.41
CA SER A 245 -8.40 -0.93 -9.48
C SER A 245 -7.37 0.02 -10.09
N PHE A 246 -7.75 1.28 -10.31
CA PHE A 246 -6.83 2.31 -10.78
C PHE A 246 -5.74 2.63 -9.73
N ASP A 247 -6.11 2.75 -8.45
CA ASP A 247 -5.22 2.99 -7.33
C ASP A 247 -4.16 1.88 -7.20
N PHE A 248 -4.59 0.62 -7.29
CA PHE A 248 -3.69 -0.54 -7.25
C PHE A 248 -2.80 -0.63 -8.49
N GLY A 249 -3.38 -0.40 -9.67
CA GLY A 249 -2.61 -0.34 -10.93
C GLY A 249 -1.55 0.74 -10.91
N LEU A 250 -1.87 1.92 -10.38
CA LEU A 250 -0.95 3.05 -10.29
C LEU A 250 0.25 2.72 -9.38
N VAL A 251 0.01 2.17 -8.18
CA VAL A 251 1.12 1.80 -7.28
C VAL A 251 1.95 0.66 -7.85
N THR A 252 1.33 -0.34 -8.47
CA THR A 252 2.05 -1.45 -9.07
C THR A 252 2.97 -0.98 -10.20
N LEU A 253 2.45 -0.15 -11.09
CA LEU A 253 3.22 0.39 -12.21
C LEU A 253 4.39 1.27 -11.75
N THR A 254 4.12 2.20 -10.84
CA THR A 254 5.15 3.12 -10.34
C THR A 254 6.21 2.39 -9.50
N MET A 255 5.81 1.41 -8.71
CA MET A 255 6.71 0.60 -7.89
C MET A 255 7.58 -0.31 -8.76
N SER A 256 7.03 -0.95 -9.80
CA SER A 256 7.81 -1.76 -10.75
C SER A 256 8.87 -0.91 -11.45
N GLY A 257 8.50 0.26 -11.95
CA GLY A 257 9.46 1.19 -12.54
C GLY A 257 10.53 1.64 -11.55
N SER A 258 10.13 1.93 -10.30
CA SER A 258 11.05 2.32 -9.23
C SER A 258 12.04 1.20 -8.86
N ILE A 259 11.60 -0.06 -8.84
CA ILE A 259 12.47 -1.22 -8.58
C ILE A 259 13.51 -1.36 -9.69
N LEU A 260 13.10 -1.25 -10.96
CA LEU A 260 14.02 -1.35 -12.10
C LEU A 260 15.05 -0.22 -12.10
N ILE A 261 14.61 1.02 -11.91
CA ILE A 261 15.51 2.20 -11.85
C ILE A 261 16.43 2.09 -10.63
N GLY A 262 15.89 1.73 -9.46
CA GLY A 262 16.66 1.57 -8.24
C GLY A 262 17.73 0.48 -8.36
N GLY A 263 17.40 -0.65 -9.00
CA GLY A 263 18.34 -1.73 -9.30
C GLY A 263 19.49 -1.28 -10.21
N TRP A 264 19.14 -0.60 -11.31
CA TRP A 264 20.13 -0.04 -12.23
C TRP A 264 21.06 0.99 -11.54
N VAL A 265 20.50 1.93 -10.77
CA VAL A 265 21.28 2.91 -10.02
C VAL A 265 22.19 2.22 -8.98
N ALA A 266 21.69 1.14 -8.35
CA ALA A 266 22.48 0.39 -7.38
C ALA A 266 23.69 -0.32 -8.02
N GLU A 267 23.55 -0.79 -9.26
CA GLU A 267 24.63 -1.39 -10.05
C GLU A 267 25.70 -0.35 -10.41
N GLU A 268 25.29 0.82 -10.90
CA GLU A 268 26.20 1.86 -11.39
C GLU A 268 26.83 2.70 -10.28
N LEU A 269 26.06 3.07 -9.25
CA LEU A 269 26.47 4.05 -8.22
C LEU A 269 26.52 3.45 -6.80
N GLY A 270 26.13 2.19 -6.66
CA GLY A 270 26.08 1.49 -5.38
C GLY A 270 24.73 1.64 -4.65
N VAL A 271 24.48 0.67 -3.77
CA VAL A 271 23.19 0.49 -3.07
C VAL A 271 22.81 1.69 -2.22
N ARG A 272 23.78 2.31 -1.51
CA ARG A 272 23.53 3.49 -0.68
C ARG A 272 23.06 4.69 -1.49
N ALA A 273 23.68 4.93 -2.66
CA ALA A 273 23.31 6.01 -3.57
C ALA A 273 21.89 5.79 -4.12
N ALA A 274 21.55 4.55 -4.51
CA ALA A 274 20.22 4.21 -4.99
C ALA A 274 19.16 4.43 -3.90
N ILE A 275 19.39 3.97 -2.66
CA ILE A 275 18.47 4.19 -1.53
C ILE A 275 18.34 5.69 -1.24
N GLY A 276 19.44 6.44 -1.21
CA GLY A 276 19.42 7.89 -0.99
C GLY A 276 18.64 8.65 -2.05
N GLY A 277 18.83 8.28 -3.33
CA GLY A 277 18.09 8.84 -4.45
C GLY A 277 16.58 8.60 -4.36
N LEU A 278 16.16 7.35 -4.08
CA LEU A 278 14.75 7.01 -3.88
C LEU A 278 14.16 7.69 -2.64
N ALA A 279 14.93 7.84 -1.56
CA ALA A 279 14.52 8.57 -0.37
C ALA A 279 14.36 10.08 -0.65
N ALA A 280 15.21 10.65 -1.48
CA ALA A 280 15.07 12.04 -1.94
C ALA A 280 13.78 12.23 -2.75
N VAL A 281 13.44 11.28 -3.64
CA VAL A 281 12.16 11.27 -4.37
C VAL A 281 10.98 11.22 -3.40
N ALA A 282 11.02 10.34 -2.39
CA ALA A 282 9.97 10.26 -1.37
C ALA A 282 9.81 11.57 -0.58
N THR A 283 10.93 12.17 -0.17
CA THR A 283 10.95 13.41 0.62
C THR A 283 10.43 14.59 -0.20
N LEU A 284 10.88 14.71 -1.47
CA LEU A 284 10.38 15.72 -2.40
C LEU A 284 8.88 15.55 -2.62
N TRP A 285 8.42 14.30 -2.83
CA TRP A 285 7.00 14.01 -2.95
C TRP A 285 6.21 14.44 -1.72
N ALA A 286 6.73 14.17 -0.49
CA ALA A 286 6.11 14.60 0.75
C ALA A 286 5.89 16.12 0.79
N VAL A 287 6.89 16.90 0.37
CA VAL A 287 6.83 18.36 0.33
C VAL A 287 5.81 18.84 -0.71
N VAL A 288 5.94 18.36 -1.96
CA VAL A 288 5.07 18.75 -3.07
C VAL A 288 3.61 18.38 -2.77
N TRP A 289 3.36 17.15 -2.33
CA TRP A 289 2.02 16.67 -2.00
C TRP A 289 1.40 17.46 -0.83
N SER A 290 2.19 17.73 0.21
CA SER A 290 1.73 18.51 1.37
C SER A 290 1.40 19.96 0.99
N ALA A 291 2.19 20.58 0.14
CA ALA A 291 1.94 21.92 -0.37
C ALA A 291 0.69 21.95 -1.27
N ALA A 292 0.58 21.03 -2.23
CA ALA A 292 -0.55 20.92 -3.16
C ALA A 292 -1.89 20.67 -2.46
N THR A 293 -1.88 19.94 -1.32
CA THR A 293 -3.08 19.61 -0.57
C THR A 293 -3.45 20.62 0.52
N THR A 294 -2.69 21.71 0.70
CA THR A 294 -2.96 22.72 1.74
C THR A 294 -4.34 23.35 1.61
N SER A 295 -4.77 23.68 0.39
CA SER A 295 -6.10 24.26 0.12
C SER A 295 -7.22 23.25 0.41
N ILE A 296 -6.98 21.98 0.12
CA ILE A 296 -7.92 20.89 0.40
C ILE A 296 -8.06 20.74 1.92
N ARG A 297 -6.95 20.69 2.67
CA ARG A 297 -6.96 20.58 4.14
C ARG A 297 -7.74 21.69 4.84
N ARG A 298 -7.69 22.92 4.30
CA ARG A 298 -8.42 24.05 4.90
C ARG A 298 -9.93 23.98 4.71
N ARG A 299 -10.42 23.29 3.66
CA ARG A 299 -11.83 23.25 3.25
C ARG A 299 -12.47 21.85 3.37
N ALA A 300 -11.68 20.82 3.66
CA ALA A 300 -12.11 19.44 3.56
C ALA A 300 -13.00 19.02 4.74
N SER A 301 -14.16 18.50 4.41
CA SER A 301 -15.05 17.76 5.29
C SER A 301 -15.45 16.47 4.57
N PHE A 302 -15.76 15.39 5.32
CA PHE A 302 -16.38 14.21 4.75
C PHE A 302 -17.83 14.48 4.32
N ASP A 303 -18.48 15.49 4.93
CA ASP A 303 -19.91 15.80 4.77
C ASP A 303 -20.28 16.71 3.59
N GLN A 304 -19.33 17.04 2.70
CA GLN A 304 -19.73 17.72 1.47
C GLN A 304 -20.50 16.73 0.58
N ARG A 305 -21.84 16.77 0.76
CA ARG A 305 -22.80 16.13 -0.11
C ARG A 305 -22.52 16.49 -1.57
N GLU A 306 -22.82 15.54 -2.47
CA GLU A 306 -22.76 15.61 -3.92
C GLU A 306 -22.87 17.03 -4.50
N PRO A 307 -22.03 17.40 -5.46
CA PRO A 307 -22.38 18.52 -6.33
C PRO A 307 -23.74 18.15 -6.95
N ALA A 308 -24.73 18.98 -6.69
CA ALA A 308 -26.07 18.80 -7.21
C ALA A 308 -25.96 18.49 -8.71
N VAL A 309 -26.25 17.26 -9.08
CA VAL A 309 -26.52 16.90 -10.47
C VAL A 309 -27.64 17.83 -10.88
N ARG A 310 -27.32 18.83 -11.70
CA ARG A 310 -28.34 19.67 -12.33
C ARG A 310 -29.34 18.72 -12.96
N ARG A 311 -30.52 18.62 -12.36
CA ARG A 311 -31.70 18.09 -13.00
C ARG A 311 -31.99 19.02 -14.17
N SER A 312 -31.46 18.68 -15.34
CA SER A 312 -31.99 19.20 -16.59
C SER A 312 -33.25 18.35 -16.87
N VAL A 313 -34.35 19.01 -16.67
CA VAL A 313 -35.68 18.61 -17.14
C VAL A 313 -35.63 18.51 -18.66
#